data_177705def85abac616b25f61b7837964
#
_entry.id   177705def85abac616b25f61b7837964
#
_cell.length_a   1.000
_cell.length_b   1.000
_cell.length_c   1.000
_cell.angle_alpha   90.00
_cell.angle_beta   90.00
_cell.angle_gamma   90.00
#
_symmetry.space_group_name_H-M   'P 1'
#
loop_
_entity.id
_entity.type
_entity.pdbx_description
1 polymer ?
#
loop_
_entity_poly.entity_id
_entity_poly.type
_entity_poly.pdbx_seq_one_letter_code
_entity_poly.pdbx_strand_id
1 'polypeptide(L)'
;MARRVLIMGAAGRDFHNFNTVYRDDPETQVVAFTATQIPFINDRRYPASLAGALYPDGIQIYDESELVRLIREFAVDDVVFSYSDVSHEYVMHEASTVMAAGANFVLLGPNATMLQPTVPTVAVTAVRTGVGKSQTTRAVAGALKDAGKRVVAVRHPMP
;
A
#
# COMPACT_ATOMS: atom_id res chain seq x y z
N MET A 1 -13.19 18.41 10.23
CA MET A 1 -12.89 18.10 8.81
C MET A 1 -12.08 16.80 8.80
N ALA A 2 -12.38 15.90 7.88
CA ALA A 2 -11.59 14.68 7.73
C ALA A 2 -10.13 14.99 7.39
N ARG A 3 -9.19 14.24 7.94
CA ARG A 3 -7.76 14.36 7.69
C ARG A 3 -7.44 13.91 6.27
N ARG A 4 -6.74 14.72 5.51
CA ARG A 4 -6.47 14.47 4.08
C ARG A 4 -5.16 13.73 3.90
N VAL A 5 -5.22 12.58 3.27
CA VAL A 5 -4.11 11.64 3.11
C VAL A 5 -3.79 11.44 1.65
N LEU A 6 -2.49 11.48 1.30
CA LEU A 6 -1.97 11.04 0.02
C LEU A 6 -1.10 9.80 0.25
N ILE A 7 -1.26 8.76 -0.58
CA ILE A 7 -0.48 7.53 -0.46
C ILE A 7 0.51 7.43 -1.63
N MET A 8 1.80 7.37 -1.31
CA MET A 8 2.86 7.16 -2.29
C MET A 8 2.99 5.68 -2.61
N GLY A 9 2.83 5.35 -3.88
CA GLY A 9 2.80 4.02 -4.43
C GLY A 9 1.45 3.68 -5.06
N ALA A 10 1.43 2.80 -6.08
CA ALA A 10 0.22 2.29 -6.73
C ALA A 10 0.44 0.90 -7.33
N ALA A 11 1.11 -0.01 -6.58
CA ALA A 11 1.50 -1.32 -7.09
C ALA A 11 1.18 -2.50 -6.15
N GLY A 12 0.77 -2.26 -4.91
CA GLY A 12 0.43 -3.36 -4.01
C GLY A 12 0.37 -3.00 -2.54
N ARG A 13 1.50 -2.66 -1.89
CA ARG A 13 1.54 -2.32 -0.46
C ARG A 13 0.72 -1.08 -0.12
N ASP A 14 0.72 -0.12 -0.97
CA ASP A 14 -0.06 1.10 -0.96
C ASP A 14 -1.57 0.81 -0.95
N PHE A 15 -2.06 -0.04 -1.86
CA PHE A 15 -3.46 -0.47 -1.87
C PHE A 15 -3.80 -1.32 -0.63
N HIS A 16 -2.86 -2.12 -0.14
CA HIS A 16 -3.03 -2.83 1.12
C HIS A 16 -3.16 -1.85 2.29
N ASN A 17 -2.28 -0.85 2.39
CA ASN A 17 -2.34 0.19 3.41
C ASN A 17 -3.67 0.96 3.36
N PHE A 18 -4.12 1.33 2.16
CA PHE A 18 -5.43 1.93 1.97
C PHE A 18 -6.55 1.03 2.50
N ASN A 19 -6.60 -0.22 2.05
CA ASN A 19 -7.67 -1.14 2.39
C ASN A 19 -7.73 -1.51 3.89
N THR A 20 -6.59 -1.50 4.57
CA THR A 20 -6.53 -1.90 5.99
C THR A 20 -6.67 -0.75 6.97
N VAL A 21 -6.29 0.48 6.57
CA VAL A 21 -6.21 1.62 7.49
C VAL A 21 -7.23 2.71 7.15
N TYR A 22 -7.44 2.99 5.86
CA TYR A 22 -8.13 4.23 5.46
C TYR A 22 -9.49 4.02 4.79
N ARG A 23 -9.70 2.86 4.13
CA ARG A 23 -10.87 2.65 3.27
C ARG A 23 -12.22 2.90 3.95
N ASP A 24 -12.32 2.46 5.19
CA ASP A 24 -13.59 2.48 5.95
C ASP A 24 -13.52 3.47 7.14
N ASP A 25 -12.48 4.32 7.20
CA ASP A 25 -12.30 5.33 8.24
C ASP A 25 -12.91 6.68 7.84
N PRO A 26 -14.00 7.12 8.47
CA PRO A 26 -14.66 8.39 8.14
C PRO A 26 -13.87 9.63 8.62
N GLU A 27 -12.90 9.47 9.52
CA GLU A 27 -12.06 10.58 10.01
C GLU A 27 -10.94 10.94 9.04
N THR A 28 -10.68 10.08 8.04
CA THR A 28 -9.66 10.31 7.02
C THR A 28 -10.25 10.29 5.61
N GLN A 29 -9.61 11.03 4.71
CA GLN A 29 -9.93 11.04 3.28
C GLN A 29 -8.65 10.86 2.47
N VAL A 30 -8.51 9.72 1.79
CA VAL A 30 -7.43 9.53 0.82
C VAL A 30 -7.78 10.28 -0.47
N VAL A 31 -7.03 11.33 -0.75
CA VAL A 31 -7.30 12.23 -1.89
C VAL A 31 -6.61 11.81 -3.18
N ALA A 32 -5.50 11.09 -3.07
CA ALA A 32 -4.73 10.63 -4.22
C ALA A 32 -3.80 9.47 -3.87
N PHE A 33 -3.46 8.68 -4.90
CA PHE A 33 -2.24 7.86 -4.94
C PHE A 33 -1.22 8.52 -5.87
N THR A 34 0.07 8.25 -5.64
CA THR A 34 1.11 8.55 -6.63
C THR A 34 1.84 7.27 -7.03
N ALA A 35 2.40 7.25 -8.24
CA ALA A 35 3.22 6.13 -8.71
C ALA A 35 4.42 6.63 -9.49
N THR A 36 5.54 5.90 -9.37
CA THR A 36 6.72 6.08 -10.19
C THR A 36 6.65 5.19 -11.44
N GLN A 37 7.14 5.71 -12.57
CA GLN A 37 7.51 4.94 -13.77
C GLN A 37 6.41 4.05 -14.40
N ILE A 38 5.14 4.35 -14.18
CA ILE A 38 4.06 3.64 -14.87
C ILE A 38 3.62 4.51 -16.07
N PRO A 39 3.83 4.07 -17.32
CA PRO A 39 3.36 4.79 -18.49
C PRO A 39 1.84 4.98 -18.46
N PHE A 40 1.37 6.16 -18.85
CA PHE A 40 -0.07 6.51 -18.93
C PHE A 40 -0.80 6.42 -17.58
N ILE A 41 -0.13 6.80 -16.49
CA ILE A 41 -0.66 6.72 -15.13
C ILE A 41 -1.83 7.69 -14.89
N ASN A 42 -1.81 8.86 -15.53
CA ASN A 42 -2.79 9.94 -15.32
C ASN A 42 -4.24 9.55 -15.67
N ASP A 43 -4.42 8.46 -16.43
CA ASP A 43 -5.74 7.93 -16.78
C ASP A 43 -6.18 6.79 -15.85
N ARG A 44 -5.38 6.44 -14.85
CA ARG A 44 -5.66 5.32 -13.95
C ARG A 44 -6.26 5.77 -12.63
N ARG A 45 -7.24 4.98 -12.19
CA ARG A 45 -7.89 5.15 -10.88
C ARG A 45 -7.85 3.85 -10.10
N TYR A 46 -7.70 3.95 -8.81
CA TYR A 46 -8.10 2.86 -7.94
C TYR A 46 -9.63 2.74 -8.02
N PRO A 47 -10.17 1.58 -8.46
CA PRO A 47 -11.55 1.50 -8.90
C PRO A 47 -12.54 1.65 -7.74
N ALA A 48 -13.66 2.32 -7.99
CA ALA A 48 -14.72 2.53 -7.01
C ALA A 48 -15.24 1.22 -6.39
N SER A 49 -15.31 0.14 -7.19
CA SER A 49 -15.72 -1.19 -6.72
C SER A 49 -14.83 -1.78 -5.62
N LEU A 50 -13.59 -1.32 -5.49
CA LEU A 50 -12.63 -1.73 -4.46
C LEU A 50 -12.42 -0.66 -3.39
N ALA A 51 -12.71 0.60 -3.71
CA ALA A 51 -12.43 1.74 -2.84
C ALA A 51 -13.41 1.85 -1.66
N GLY A 52 -14.60 1.25 -1.76
CA GLY A 52 -15.61 1.26 -0.70
C GLY A 52 -16.56 2.46 -0.76
N ALA A 53 -17.51 2.48 0.17
CA ALA A 53 -18.61 3.43 0.15
C ALA A 53 -18.20 4.91 0.33
N LEU A 54 -17.05 5.17 0.97
CA LEU A 54 -16.54 6.53 1.16
C LEU A 54 -15.89 7.11 -0.11
N TYR A 55 -15.65 6.28 -1.13
CA TYR A 55 -14.96 6.64 -2.37
C TYR A 55 -15.77 6.18 -3.61
N PRO A 56 -16.98 6.72 -3.83
CA PRO A 56 -17.88 6.25 -4.88
C PRO A 56 -17.34 6.43 -6.32
N ASP A 57 -16.41 7.37 -6.50
CA ASP A 57 -15.76 7.64 -7.79
C ASP A 57 -14.38 6.97 -7.91
N GLY A 58 -13.97 6.17 -6.89
CA GLY A 58 -12.60 5.66 -6.80
C GLY A 58 -11.59 6.78 -6.46
N ILE A 59 -10.30 6.45 -6.52
CA ILE A 59 -9.23 7.39 -6.15
C ILE A 59 -8.26 7.53 -7.33
N GLN A 60 -7.98 8.77 -7.73
CA GLN A 60 -7.06 9.08 -8.83
C GLN A 60 -5.62 8.71 -8.47
N ILE A 61 -4.90 8.16 -9.45
CA ILE A 61 -3.47 7.89 -9.37
C ILE A 61 -2.76 8.93 -10.24
N TYR A 62 -1.76 9.60 -9.69
CA TYR A 62 -0.97 10.64 -10.36
C TYR A 62 0.48 10.20 -10.53
N ASP A 63 1.22 10.88 -11.39
CA ASP A 63 2.66 10.75 -11.45
C ASP A 63 3.31 11.31 -10.18
N GLU A 64 4.32 10.65 -9.63
CA GLU A 64 4.98 11.06 -8.40
C GLU A 64 5.69 12.40 -8.53
N SER A 65 6.12 12.79 -9.73
CA SER A 65 6.70 14.12 -9.97
C SER A 65 5.73 15.27 -9.62
N GLU A 66 4.45 14.98 -9.51
CA GLU A 66 3.42 15.96 -9.12
C GLU A 66 3.23 16.06 -7.59
N LEU A 67 3.94 15.27 -6.79
CA LEU A 67 3.75 15.15 -5.34
C LEU A 67 3.61 16.50 -4.62
N VAL A 68 4.55 17.41 -4.83
CA VAL A 68 4.55 18.75 -4.18
C VAL A 68 3.34 19.58 -4.59
N ARG A 69 2.93 19.52 -5.85
CA ARG A 69 1.73 20.19 -6.35
C ARG A 69 0.48 19.63 -5.67
N LEU A 70 0.36 18.29 -5.64
CA LEU A 70 -0.79 17.60 -5.04
C LEU A 70 -0.94 17.87 -3.54
N ILE A 71 0.19 17.92 -2.80
CA ILE A 71 0.17 18.27 -1.37
C ILE A 71 -0.47 19.64 -1.16
N ARG A 72 -0.09 20.62 -1.95
CA ARG A 72 -0.60 21.99 -1.83
C ARG A 72 -2.04 22.13 -2.33
N GLU A 73 -2.34 21.57 -3.50
CA GLU A 73 -3.65 21.66 -4.14
C GLU A 73 -4.74 20.99 -3.32
N PHE A 74 -4.45 19.81 -2.80
CA PHE A 74 -5.41 19.06 -1.99
C PHE A 74 -5.30 19.36 -0.50
N ALA A 75 -4.43 20.28 -0.07
CA ALA A 75 -4.18 20.57 1.34
C ALA A 75 -3.96 19.28 2.15
N VAL A 76 -3.00 18.46 1.72
CA VAL A 76 -2.72 17.15 2.32
C VAL A 76 -2.10 17.34 3.70
N ASP A 77 -2.65 16.65 4.70
CA ASP A 77 -2.12 16.61 6.07
C ASP A 77 -1.00 15.58 6.22
N ASP A 78 -1.21 14.39 5.62
CA ASP A 78 -0.28 13.26 5.74
C ASP A 78 0.03 12.65 4.38
N VAL A 79 1.29 12.39 4.15
CA VAL A 79 1.77 11.59 3.02
C VAL A 79 2.28 10.24 3.56
N VAL A 80 1.62 9.17 3.16
CA VAL A 80 1.94 7.80 3.56
C VAL A 80 2.88 7.18 2.54
N PHE A 81 4.09 6.88 2.95
CA PHE A 81 5.08 6.25 2.09
C PHE A 81 4.90 4.72 2.09
N SER A 82 4.64 4.13 0.93
CA SER A 82 4.30 2.71 0.79
C SER A 82 5.22 1.92 -0.12
N TYR A 83 6.34 2.50 -0.56
CA TYR A 83 7.34 1.76 -1.32
C TYR A 83 8.14 0.79 -0.42
N SER A 84 8.53 -0.31 -1.00
CA SER A 84 9.45 -1.29 -0.41
C SER A 84 10.66 -1.47 -1.32
N ASP A 85 11.74 -2.01 -0.77
CA ASP A 85 12.97 -2.31 -1.53
C ASP A 85 13.67 -1.06 -2.07
N VAL A 86 13.64 0.02 -1.29
CA VAL A 86 14.29 1.31 -1.57
C VAL A 86 15.36 1.61 -0.51
N SER A 87 16.32 2.48 -0.83
CA SER A 87 17.37 2.87 0.11
C SER A 87 16.84 3.82 1.19
N HIS A 88 17.49 3.83 2.36
CA HIS A 88 17.17 4.77 3.44
C HIS A 88 17.35 6.23 2.99
N GLU A 89 18.33 6.49 2.16
CA GLU A 89 18.59 7.82 1.59
C GLU A 89 17.40 8.31 0.76
N TYR A 90 16.84 7.43 -0.09
CA TYR A 90 15.64 7.75 -0.86
C TYR A 90 14.46 8.06 0.06
N VAL A 91 14.21 7.23 1.08
CA VAL A 91 13.12 7.48 2.06
C VAL A 91 13.28 8.85 2.72
N MET A 92 14.48 9.20 3.15
CA MET A 92 14.74 10.50 3.81
C MET A 92 14.67 11.68 2.85
N HIS A 93 15.01 11.49 1.58
CA HIS A 93 14.84 12.50 0.54
C HIS A 93 13.37 12.84 0.33
N GLU A 94 12.53 11.81 0.17
CA GLU A 94 11.09 11.98 0.03
C GLU A 94 10.47 12.58 1.29
N ALA A 95 10.89 12.15 2.48
CA ALA A 95 10.44 12.74 3.73
C ALA A 95 10.75 14.25 3.81
N SER A 96 11.94 14.66 3.40
CA SER A 96 12.33 16.07 3.38
C SER A 96 11.50 16.87 2.38
N THR A 97 11.22 16.32 1.21
CA THR A 97 10.39 16.94 0.17
C THR A 97 8.95 17.13 0.65
N VAL A 98 8.36 16.11 1.26
CA VAL A 98 6.99 16.14 1.81
C VAL A 98 6.88 17.18 2.94
N MET A 99 7.80 17.16 3.89
CA MET A 99 7.80 18.11 5.01
C MET A 99 8.03 19.55 4.54
N ALA A 100 8.90 19.78 3.56
CA ALA A 100 9.10 21.08 2.96
C ALA A 100 7.85 21.58 2.19
N ALA A 101 7.02 20.67 1.70
CA ALA A 101 5.74 21.00 1.07
C ALA A 101 4.62 21.30 2.08
N GLY A 102 4.80 20.99 3.37
CA GLY A 102 3.90 21.32 4.48
C GLY A 102 3.08 20.13 5.02
N ALA A 103 3.30 18.91 4.54
CA ALA A 103 2.63 17.71 5.03
C ALA A 103 3.51 16.88 5.98
N ASN A 104 2.90 16.03 6.79
CA ASN A 104 3.64 15.03 7.57
C ASN A 104 4.05 13.85 6.66
N PHE A 105 5.20 13.25 6.96
CA PHE A 105 5.63 12.01 6.32
C PHE A 105 5.38 10.83 7.25
N VAL A 106 4.65 9.82 6.77
CA VAL A 106 4.15 8.71 7.59
C VAL A 106 4.66 7.37 7.07
N LEU A 107 5.26 6.59 7.95
CA LEU A 107 5.59 5.19 7.75
C LEU A 107 4.67 4.33 8.61
N LEU A 108 3.79 3.56 7.98
CA LEU A 108 2.86 2.68 8.71
C LEU A 108 3.59 1.45 9.24
N GLY A 109 3.44 1.23 10.53
CA GLY A 109 3.97 0.05 11.21
C GLY A 109 3.11 -1.20 10.98
N PRO A 110 3.66 -2.40 11.28
CA PRO A 110 2.96 -3.66 11.05
C PRO A 110 1.67 -3.79 11.87
N ASN A 111 1.60 -3.23 13.07
CA ASN A 111 0.40 -3.33 13.91
C ASN A 111 -0.84 -2.68 13.27
N ALA A 112 -0.65 -1.66 12.45
CA ALA A 112 -1.74 -0.99 11.74
C ALA A 112 -2.14 -1.72 10.45
N THR A 113 -1.23 -2.51 9.86
CA THR A 113 -1.40 -3.03 8.51
C THR A 113 -1.45 -4.56 8.41
N MET A 114 -1.11 -5.30 9.48
CA MET A 114 -1.18 -6.76 9.48
C MET A 114 -2.61 -7.24 9.64
N LEU A 115 -3.03 -8.12 8.72
CA LEU A 115 -4.31 -8.82 8.86
C LEU A 115 -4.23 -9.85 9.97
N GLN A 116 -5.29 -9.92 10.79
CA GLN A 116 -5.44 -10.94 11.83
C GLN A 116 -6.27 -12.10 11.27
N PRO A 117 -5.65 -13.25 10.99
CA PRO A 117 -6.40 -14.40 10.48
C PRO A 117 -7.26 -15.04 11.57
N THR A 118 -8.44 -15.49 11.18
CA THR A 118 -9.38 -16.24 12.07
C THR A 118 -9.16 -17.75 12.07
N VAL A 119 -8.24 -18.23 11.23
CA VAL A 119 -7.87 -19.65 11.09
C VAL A 119 -6.36 -19.83 11.29
N PRO A 120 -5.90 -21.04 11.67
CA PRO A 120 -4.47 -21.31 11.77
C PRO A 120 -3.74 -20.93 10.47
N THR A 121 -2.76 -20.05 10.56
CA THR A 121 -2.09 -19.46 9.40
C THR A 121 -0.58 -19.53 9.56
N VAL A 122 0.10 -19.87 8.48
CA VAL A 122 1.57 -19.78 8.35
C VAL A 122 1.90 -18.68 7.35
N ALA A 123 2.61 -17.66 7.79
CA ALA A 123 3.07 -16.58 6.93
C ALA A 123 4.48 -16.88 6.40
N VAL A 124 4.62 -16.88 5.07
CA VAL A 124 5.93 -16.97 4.40
C VAL A 124 6.31 -15.59 3.91
N THR A 125 7.22 -14.95 4.62
CA THR A 125 7.66 -13.58 4.35
C THR A 125 9.11 -13.54 3.86
N ALA A 126 9.53 -12.39 3.32
CA ALA A 126 10.91 -12.17 2.92
C ALA A 126 11.23 -10.67 2.85
N VAL A 127 12.51 -10.36 3.00
CA VAL A 127 13.02 -8.98 2.99
C VAL A 127 13.07 -8.33 1.60
N ARG A 128 13.01 -9.15 0.52
CA ARG A 128 12.99 -8.67 -0.87
C ARG A 128 12.39 -9.68 -1.83
N THR A 129 12.20 -9.26 -3.08
CA THR A 129 11.76 -10.11 -4.19
C THR A 129 12.87 -11.12 -4.58
N GLY A 130 12.50 -12.28 -5.13
CA GLY A 130 13.44 -13.27 -5.65
C GLY A 130 14.10 -14.21 -4.63
N VAL A 131 13.84 -14.09 -3.33
CA VAL A 131 14.49 -14.88 -2.26
C VAL A 131 13.87 -16.27 -2.00
N GLY A 132 12.93 -16.73 -2.83
CA GLY A 132 12.41 -18.09 -2.73
C GLY A 132 11.08 -18.25 -1.97
N LYS A 133 10.33 -17.17 -1.69
CA LYS A 133 9.01 -17.28 -1.02
C LYS A 133 8.09 -18.34 -1.62
N SER A 134 7.99 -18.39 -2.94
CA SER A 134 7.07 -19.33 -3.62
C SER A 134 7.50 -20.78 -3.46
N GLN A 135 8.79 -21.07 -3.46
CA GLN A 135 9.32 -22.41 -3.23
C GLN A 135 9.06 -22.86 -1.78
N THR A 136 9.36 -22.00 -0.82
CA THR A 136 9.09 -22.25 0.60
C THR A 136 7.60 -22.47 0.84
N THR A 137 6.73 -21.64 0.26
CA THR A 137 5.27 -21.80 0.37
C THR A 137 4.80 -23.16 -0.15
N ARG A 138 5.34 -23.62 -1.30
CA ARG A 138 5.01 -24.94 -1.85
C ARG A 138 5.46 -26.08 -0.94
N ALA A 139 6.67 -26.00 -0.39
CA ALA A 139 7.20 -27.01 0.53
C ALA A 139 6.36 -27.10 1.82
N VAL A 140 6.02 -25.95 2.43
CA VAL A 140 5.17 -25.87 3.62
C VAL A 140 3.76 -26.42 3.33
N ALA A 141 3.16 -26.01 2.21
CA ALA A 141 1.84 -26.51 1.81
C ALA A 141 1.83 -28.02 1.55
N GLY A 142 2.90 -28.57 0.96
CA GLY A 142 3.09 -30.01 0.78
C GLY A 142 3.12 -30.74 2.12
N ALA A 143 4.01 -30.34 3.02
CA ALA A 143 4.15 -30.95 4.34
C ALA A 143 2.83 -30.91 5.15
N LEU A 144 2.08 -29.82 5.08
CA LEU A 144 0.78 -29.71 5.75
C LEU A 144 -0.27 -30.64 5.13
N LYS A 145 -0.28 -30.81 3.80
CA LYS A 145 -1.16 -31.77 3.12
C LYS A 145 -0.82 -33.22 3.50
N ASP A 146 0.47 -33.56 3.53
CA ASP A 146 0.95 -34.89 3.94
C ASP A 146 0.57 -35.20 5.40
N ALA A 147 0.48 -34.14 6.24
CA ALA A 147 -0.05 -34.23 7.60
C ALA A 147 -1.59 -34.23 7.68
N GLY A 148 -2.30 -34.42 6.57
CA GLY A 148 -3.76 -34.53 6.50
C GLY A 148 -4.51 -33.20 6.67
N LYS A 149 -3.86 -32.06 6.54
CA LYS A 149 -4.51 -30.74 6.68
C LYS A 149 -5.10 -30.25 5.35
N ARG A 150 -6.24 -29.57 5.43
CA ARG A 150 -6.75 -28.79 4.29
C ARG A 150 -5.98 -27.47 4.21
N VAL A 151 -5.33 -27.21 3.10
CA VAL A 151 -4.46 -26.05 2.92
C VAL A 151 -4.94 -25.18 1.77
N VAL A 152 -5.04 -23.89 2.04
CA VAL A 152 -5.23 -22.84 1.02
C VAL A 152 -4.00 -21.93 1.05
N ALA A 153 -3.40 -21.68 -0.10
CA ALA A 153 -2.31 -20.73 -0.23
C ALA A 153 -2.86 -19.42 -0.84
N VAL A 154 -2.70 -18.33 -0.11
CA VAL A 154 -3.04 -16.99 -0.59
C VAL A 154 -1.75 -16.30 -1.04
N ARG A 155 -1.77 -15.73 -2.22
CA ARG A 155 -0.63 -15.02 -2.80
C ARG A 155 -1.09 -13.68 -3.33
N HIS A 156 -0.30 -12.64 -3.06
CA HIS A 156 -0.48 -11.37 -3.75
C HIS A 156 -0.21 -11.58 -5.25
N PRO A 157 -1.11 -11.16 -6.16
CA PRO A 157 -0.83 -11.22 -7.59
C PRO A 157 0.40 -10.36 -7.92
N MET A 158 1.26 -10.90 -8.76
CA MET A 158 2.34 -10.10 -9.35
C MET A 158 1.75 -9.32 -10.52
N PRO A 159 2.13 -8.05 -10.70
CA PRO A 159 1.77 -7.30 -11.89
C PRO A 159 2.36 -7.92 -13.15
#